data_cbc3057060f91715849385af56c83951
#
_entry.id   cbc3057060f91715849385af56c83951
#
_cell.length_a   1.000
_cell.length_b   1.000
_cell.length_c   1.000
_cell.angle_alpha   90.00
_cell.angle_beta   90.00
_cell.angle_gamma   90.00
#
_symmetry.space_group_name_H-M   'P 1'
#
loop_
_entity.id
_entity.type
_entity.pdbx_description
1 polymer ?
#
loop_
_entity_poly.entity_id
_entity_poly.type
_entity_poly.pdbx_seq_one_letter_code
_entity_poly.pdbx_strand_id
1 'polypeptide(L)'
;MSVSHFTLPDVGEGLTEAEIVEWKVAPGDTIAINQVLVEIETAKSLVELPSPYVGVVGEILVQPGTTIDVGTVIITIRSHDDATEAVADAPAGDRELADAAADTSSTITEEPEDKVLVGRAAPATMPTRRQRHTSAPVAHEALAPAPPRSTAPAAPLPAAPAGPVIAKPPIRKLAKDLGVELGLVEATGPIGDVTREDVLRAATQASVFRNIQTPEWPVDRDEHIPVKGVRKAIAQAMVKSAFTAPHVSLFVDVDATRTMEFVKRLKASTDFAGVRVSPLLIMAKAMIWAVRRNPTVNSTFTDEEIIVRHYVNLGIAAATPRGLIVPNIKEAQDMSLLELASALEALTITARDGKTSPAQMANGTITITNIGVFGMDTGTPILNSGEAGIVALGTIKQKPWVVDGEVRARFVTTIGASFDHRVVDGDVASRFLADVASIIEEPALLLE
;
A
#
# COMPACT_ATOMS: atom_id res chain seq x y z
N MET A 1 45.54 -22.09 -26.08
CA MET A 1 44.72 -21.04 -25.48
C MET A 1 43.38 -21.66 -25.11
N SER A 2 43.12 -21.86 -23.84
CA SER A 2 41.84 -22.32 -23.37
C SER A 2 40.96 -21.09 -23.04
N VAL A 3 39.66 -21.18 -23.34
CA VAL A 3 38.67 -20.17 -22.98
C VAL A 3 37.87 -20.70 -21.81
N SER A 4 37.93 -20.02 -20.69
CA SER A 4 37.13 -20.30 -19.52
C SER A 4 35.89 -19.40 -19.52
N HIS A 5 34.74 -19.99 -19.20
CA HIS A 5 33.48 -19.28 -19.08
C HIS A 5 33.20 -19.04 -17.61
N PHE A 6 33.05 -17.78 -17.21
CA PHE A 6 32.64 -17.44 -15.86
C PHE A 6 31.14 -17.23 -15.84
N THR A 7 30.46 -18.02 -15.03
CA THR A 7 29.02 -17.98 -14.85
C THR A 7 28.67 -17.20 -13.58
N LEU A 8 27.50 -16.59 -13.54
CA LEU A 8 26.99 -15.96 -12.34
C LEU A 8 26.83 -17.01 -11.23
N PRO A 9 27.64 -16.97 -10.15
CA PRO A 9 27.53 -17.95 -9.07
C PRO A 9 26.30 -17.67 -8.20
N ASP A 10 25.82 -18.68 -7.48
CA ASP A 10 24.90 -18.49 -6.37
C ASP A 10 25.66 -17.83 -5.20
N VAL A 11 25.40 -16.55 -4.98
CA VAL A 11 26.07 -15.77 -3.92
C VAL A 11 25.43 -15.96 -2.54
N GLY A 12 24.60 -16.98 -2.38
CA GLY A 12 23.99 -17.39 -1.12
C GLY A 12 22.48 -17.16 -1.07
N GLU A 13 21.82 -17.95 -0.21
CA GLU A 13 20.40 -17.90 0.10
C GLU A 13 19.41 -18.21 -1.04
N GLY A 14 19.83 -19.02 -2.05
CA GLY A 14 18.92 -19.51 -3.10
C GLY A 14 18.40 -18.41 -4.02
N LEU A 15 19.24 -17.43 -4.35
CA LEU A 15 18.93 -16.41 -5.33
C LEU A 15 18.83 -17.03 -6.72
N THR A 16 17.76 -16.68 -7.45
CA THR A 16 17.53 -17.19 -8.81
C THR A 16 18.04 -16.23 -9.88
N GLU A 17 18.17 -14.93 -9.57
CA GLU A 17 18.56 -13.86 -10.50
C GLU A 17 19.34 -12.75 -9.80
N ALA A 18 20.23 -12.03 -10.55
CA ALA A 18 20.89 -10.80 -10.11
C ALA A 18 21.04 -9.80 -11.27
N GLU A 19 21.10 -8.50 -10.95
CA GLU A 19 21.30 -7.42 -11.94
C GLU A 19 22.78 -7.01 -11.97
N ILE A 20 23.39 -6.93 -13.15
CA ILE A 20 24.75 -6.39 -13.32
C ILE A 20 24.70 -4.87 -13.13
N VAL A 21 25.40 -4.37 -12.11
CA VAL A 21 25.44 -2.92 -11.81
C VAL A 21 26.57 -2.27 -12.59
N GLU A 22 27.79 -2.74 -12.41
CA GLU A 22 28.98 -2.16 -13.04
C GLU A 22 30.06 -3.19 -13.25
N TRP A 23 30.69 -3.16 -14.43
CA TRP A 23 31.89 -3.93 -14.72
C TRP A 23 33.14 -3.18 -14.24
N LYS A 24 34.00 -3.82 -13.46
CA LYS A 24 35.28 -3.24 -13.00
C LYS A 24 36.44 -3.59 -13.92
N VAL A 25 36.17 -4.34 -15.01
CA VAL A 25 37.15 -4.76 -16.02
C VAL A 25 36.61 -4.53 -17.40
N ALA A 26 37.52 -4.32 -18.38
CA ALA A 26 37.20 -4.15 -19.78
C ALA A 26 37.75 -5.33 -20.63
N PRO A 27 37.19 -5.59 -21.83
CA PRO A 27 37.75 -6.56 -22.76
C PRO A 27 39.22 -6.23 -23.08
N GLY A 28 40.11 -7.21 -22.87
CA GLY A 28 41.57 -7.07 -23.04
C GLY A 28 42.34 -6.87 -21.74
N ASP A 29 41.69 -6.60 -20.62
CA ASP A 29 42.38 -6.44 -19.34
C ASP A 29 42.94 -7.75 -18.84
N THR A 30 44.12 -7.73 -18.19
CA THR A 30 44.68 -8.87 -17.48
C THR A 30 44.12 -8.94 -16.09
N ILE A 31 43.61 -10.11 -15.69
CA ILE A 31 42.98 -10.33 -14.40
C ILE A 31 43.75 -11.35 -13.57
N ALA A 32 43.77 -11.16 -12.27
CA ALA A 32 44.35 -12.06 -11.27
C ALA A 32 43.25 -12.84 -10.51
N ILE A 33 43.62 -13.91 -9.83
CA ILE A 33 42.72 -14.64 -8.91
C ILE A 33 42.27 -13.66 -7.82
N ASN A 34 40.93 -13.70 -7.49
CA ASN A 34 40.29 -12.86 -6.50
C ASN A 34 40.20 -11.35 -6.85
N GLN A 35 40.58 -10.99 -8.07
CA GLN A 35 40.30 -9.61 -8.56
C GLN A 35 38.82 -9.44 -8.83
N VAL A 36 38.22 -8.35 -8.34
CA VAL A 36 36.80 -8.01 -8.58
C VAL A 36 36.56 -7.77 -10.06
N LEU A 37 35.65 -8.52 -10.67
CA LEU A 37 35.27 -8.42 -12.07
C LEU A 37 34.06 -7.52 -12.27
N VAL A 38 33.06 -7.67 -11.42
CA VAL A 38 31.74 -7.07 -11.60
C VAL A 38 31.06 -6.86 -10.25
N GLU A 39 30.33 -5.78 -10.14
CA GLU A 39 29.36 -5.55 -9.06
C GLU A 39 27.97 -5.96 -9.52
N ILE A 40 27.30 -6.76 -8.71
CA ILE A 40 25.92 -7.22 -8.95
C ILE A 40 25.02 -6.75 -7.85
N GLU A 41 23.79 -6.39 -8.19
CA GLU A 41 22.72 -6.11 -7.23
C GLU A 41 21.81 -7.32 -7.13
N THR A 42 21.72 -7.83 -5.92
CA THR A 42 20.77 -8.88 -5.56
C THR A 42 19.52 -8.28 -4.93
N ALA A 43 18.49 -9.07 -4.68
CA ALA A 43 17.28 -8.60 -3.98
C ALA A 43 17.58 -8.04 -2.57
N LYS A 44 18.76 -8.31 -1.99
CA LYS A 44 19.10 -7.95 -0.60
C LYS A 44 20.31 -7.02 -0.47
N SER A 45 21.30 -7.10 -1.37
CA SER A 45 22.57 -6.37 -1.23
C SER A 45 23.29 -6.20 -2.56
N LEU A 46 24.22 -5.25 -2.59
CA LEU A 46 25.24 -5.14 -3.62
C LEU A 46 26.39 -6.07 -3.27
N VAL A 47 26.81 -6.91 -4.22
CA VAL A 47 27.84 -7.94 -4.04
C VAL A 47 28.89 -7.80 -5.12
N GLU A 48 30.18 -7.81 -4.75
CA GLU A 48 31.30 -7.86 -5.67
C GLU A 48 31.66 -9.31 -6.00
N LEU A 49 31.80 -9.64 -7.28
CA LEU A 49 32.20 -10.97 -7.73
C LEU A 49 33.67 -11.01 -8.09
N PRO A 50 34.49 -11.77 -7.37
CA PRO A 50 35.91 -11.95 -7.69
C PRO A 50 36.12 -13.02 -8.78
N SER A 51 37.20 -12.88 -9.55
CA SER A 51 37.60 -13.86 -10.55
C SER A 51 38.20 -15.12 -9.92
N PRO A 52 37.71 -16.31 -10.25
CA PRO A 52 38.39 -17.58 -9.92
C PRO A 52 39.51 -17.96 -10.90
N TYR A 53 39.74 -17.17 -11.96
CA TYR A 53 40.67 -17.45 -13.03
C TYR A 53 41.72 -16.34 -13.18
N VAL A 54 42.88 -16.75 -13.68
CA VAL A 54 43.96 -15.85 -14.18
C VAL A 54 43.90 -15.84 -15.70
N GLY A 55 44.01 -14.67 -16.30
CA GLY A 55 44.07 -14.60 -17.77
C GLY A 55 43.75 -13.20 -18.29
N VAL A 56 43.36 -13.14 -19.55
CA VAL A 56 42.93 -11.91 -20.22
C VAL A 56 41.42 -11.98 -20.45
N VAL A 57 40.74 -10.90 -20.12
CA VAL A 57 39.30 -10.75 -20.38
C VAL A 57 39.05 -10.85 -21.89
N GLY A 58 38.22 -11.80 -22.28
CA GLY A 58 37.82 -11.99 -23.66
C GLY A 58 36.64 -11.08 -24.02
N GLU A 59 35.45 -11.60 -23.94
CA GLU A 59 34.22 -10.89 -24.27
C GLU A 59 33.29 -10.80 -23.04
N ILE A 60 32.73 -9.61 -22.82
CA ILE A 60 31.68 -9.38 -21.82
C ILE A 60 30.35 -9.61 -22.53
N LEU A 61 29.61 -10.64 -22.08
CA LEU A 61 28.40 -11.10 -22.75
C LEU A 61 27.12 -10.40 -22.25
N VAL A 62 27.22 -9.70 -21.12
CA VAL A 62 26.06 -9.03 -20.49
C VAL A 62 26.37 -7.56 -20.21
N GLN A 63 25.44 -6.67 -20.59
CA GLN A 63 25.60 -5.25 -20.36
C GLN A 63 25.18 -4.83 -18.95
N PRO A 64 25.74 -3.73 -18.39
CA PRO A 64 25.24 -3.14 -17.13
C PRO A 64 23.75 -2.82 -17.19
N GLY A 65 23.04 -3.00 -16.08
CA GLY A 65 21.60 -2.80 -15.97
C GLY A 65 20.76 -3.98 -16.48
N THR A 66 21.36 -5.13 -16.77
CA THR A 66 20.66 -6.35 -17.21
C THR A 66 20.51 -7.32 -16.05
N THR A 67 19.29 -7.82 -15.81
CA THR A 67 19.03 -8.89 -14.86
C THR A 67 19.22 -10.25 -15.54
N ILE A 68 19.95 -11.17 -14.92
CA ILE A 68 20.31 -12.49 -15.44
C ILE A 68 20.11 -13.57 -14.40
N ASP A 69 19.84 -14.79 -14.86
CA ASP A 69 19.67 -15.98 -13.99
C ASP A 69 21.02 -16.50 -13.51
N VAL A 70 21.04 -17.04 -12.29
CA VAL A 70 22.21 -17.78 -11.74
C VAL A 70 22.57 -18.95 -12.66
N GLY A 71 23.89 -19.11 -12.91
CA GLY A 71 24.42 -20.10 -13.85
C GLY A 71 24.60 -19.61 -15.29
N THR A 72 24.11 -18.38 -15.63
CA THR A 72 24.32 -17.77 -16.95
C THR A 72 25.76 -17.32 -17.11
N VAL A 73 26.37 -17.60 -18.28
CA VAL A 73 27.75 -17.15 -18.62
C VAL A 73 27.72 -15.62 -18.82
N ILE A 74 28.55 -14.89 -18.05
CA ILE A 74 28.57 -13.43 -18.05
C ILE A 74 29.83 -12.85 -18.73
N ILE A 75 30.95 -13.56 -18.66
CA ILE A 75 32.22 -13.13 -19.23
C ILE A 75 33.06 -14.33 -19.65
N THR A 76 33.87 -14.16 -20.69
CA THR A 76 34.85 -15.15 -21.13
C THR A 76 36.26 -14.70 -20.76
N ILE A 77 37.12 -15.65 -20.31
CA ILE A 77 38.49 -15.41 -19.88
C ILE A 77 39.41 -16.30 -20.68
N ARG A 78 40.44 -15.77 -21.31
CA ARG A 78 41.44 -16.52 -22.06
C ARG A 78 42.65 -16.78 -21.17
N SER A 79 42.92 -18.05 -20.87
CA SER A 79 44.14 -18.43 -20.13
C SER A 79 45.34 -18.30 -21.03
N HIS A 80 46.42 -17.69 -20.52
CA HIS A 80 47.72 -17.77 -21.14
C HIS A 80 48.44 -18.96 -20.52
N ASP A 81 48.73 -20.01 -21.32
CA ASP A 81 49.58 -21.12 -20.91
C ASP A 81 51.00 -20.61 -20.73
N ASP A 82 51.34 -20.22 -19.54
CA ASP A 82 52.72 -20.26 -19.04
C ASP A 82 52.74 -20.23 -17.52
N ALA A 83 53.42 -21.28 -16.98
CA ALA A 83 53.99 -21.40 -15.65
C ALA A 83 53.14 -21.95 -14.52
N THR A 84 53.35 -23.25 -14.31
CA THR A 84 53.85 -23.87 -13.05
C THR A 84 52.87 -24.00 -11.88
N GLU A 85 52.58 -25.24 -11.64
CA GLU A 85 52.13 -25.86 -10.40
C GLU A 85 52.58 -25.13 -9.13
N ALA A 86 51.62 -24.85 -8.25
CA ALA A 86 51.90 -24.86 -6.83
C ALA A 86 50.75 -25.56 -6.12
N VAL A 87 51.07 -26.69 -5.65
CA VAL A 87 50.39 -27.58 -4.72
C VAL A 87 50.11 -26.88 -3.39
N ALA A 88 48.92 -27.08 -2.84
CA ALA A 88 48.72 -27.20 -1.41
C ALA A 88 47.32 -27.76 -1.16
N ASP A 89 47.26 -28.97 -0.93
CA ASP A 89 46.99 -29.78 0.24
C ASP A 89 45.81 -29.30 1.10
N ALA A 90 44.75 -30.09 1.02
CA ALA A 90 43.62 -30.07 1.93
C ALA A 90 43.66 -31.30 2.80
N PRO A 91 43.12 -31.34 3.99
CA PRO A 91 42.75 -32.61 4.57
C PRO A 91 41.29 -32.95 4.35
N ALA A 92 41.13 -34.17 3.89
CA ALA A 92 39.87 -34.89 3.81
C ALA A 92 39.42 -35.33 5.22
N GLY A 93 38.14 -35.41 5.38
CA GLY A 93 37.43 -36.12 6.43
C GLY A 93 35.93 -35.96 6.15
N ASP A 94 35.08 -36.85 6.13
CA ASP A 94 35.06 -38.30 6.12
C ASP A 94 33.88 -38.75 5.26
N ARG A 95 34.08 -39.83 4.53
CA ARG A 95 33.01 -40.64 3.92
C ARG A 95 32.32 -41.46 5.01
N GLU A 96 31.03 -41.57 4.87
CA GLU A 96 30.10 -42.67 5.16
C GLU A 96 28.73 -42.02 5.47
N LEU A 97 27.63 -42.33 4.85
CA LEU A 97 27.05 -43.60 4.44
C LEU A 97 26.06 -43.35 3.28
N ALA A 98 26.33 -44.02 2.20
CA ALA A 98 25.29 -44.36 1.24
C ALA A 98 24.68 -45.70 1.66
N ASP A 99 23.45 -45.89 1.21
CA ASP A 99 22.73 -47.15 1.16
C ASP A 99 21.61 -47.33 2.19
N ALA A 100 20.41 -47.04 1.74
CA ALA A 100 19.23 -47.89 1.88
C ALA A 100 18.13 -47.36 0.98
N ALA A 101 18.23 -47.70 -0.28
CA ALA A 101 17.10 -47.65 -1.20
C ALA A 101 16.36 -48.97 -1.12
N ALA A 102 15.13 -48.90 -1.50
CA ALA A 102 14.29 -49.95 -2.06
C ALA A 102 13.16 -50.50 -1.19
N ASP A 103 12.04 -50.28 -1.78
CA ASP A 103 10.90 -51.18 -1.91
C ASP A 103 9.91 -51.30 -0.76
N THR A 104 8.75 -50.73 -1.02
CA THR A 104 7.49 -51.51 -0.99
C THR A 104 6.34 -50.71 -1.61
N SER A 105 6.04 -51.08 -2.84
CA SER A 105 4.71 -50.88 -3.42
C SER A 105 3.74 -51.88 -2.78
N SER A 106 2.65 -51.45 -2.24
CA SER A 106 1.45 -52.27 -2.12
C SER A 106 0.19 -51.39 -2.20
N THR A 107 -0.48 -51.63 -3.28
CA THR A 107 -1.85 -51.31 -3.62
C THR A 107 -2.81 -51.84 -2.55
N ILE A 108 -3.60 -50.93 -1.95
CA ILE A 108 -4.88 -51.34 -1.38
C ILE A 108 -5.91 -50.28 -1.76
N THR A 109 -6.85 -50.71 -2.58
CA THR A 109 -8.12 -50.08 -2.89
C THR A 109 -9.06 -50.37 -1.72
N GLU A 110 -9.55 -49.34 -1.05
CA GLU A 110 -10.80 -49.40 -0.29
C GLU A 110 -11.42 -48.01 -0.25
N GLU A 111 -12.71 -47.95 -0.68
CA GLU A 111 -13.60 -46.82 -0.56
C GLU A 111 -13.83 -46.47 0.94
N PRO A 112 -13.88 -45.21 1.33
CA PRO A 112 -14.43 -44.85 2.63
C PRO A 112 -15.90 -44.45 2.54
N GLU A 113 -16.70 -45.17 3.31
CA GLU A 113 -18.08 -44.80 3.63
C GLU A 113 -18.18 -43.39 4.26
N ASP A 114 -19.14 -42.65 3.77
CA ASP A 114 -19.58 -41.37 4.34
C ASP A 114 -20.07 -41.54 5.79
N LYS A 115 -19.28 -41.01 6.72
CA LYS A 115 -19.78 -40.72 8.08
C LYS A 115 -19.95 -39.22 8.24
N VAL A 116 -21.19 -38.75 8.04
CA VAL A 116 -21.63 -37.40 8.38
C VAL A 116 -21.70 -37.27 9.89
N LEU A 117 -20.92 -36.38 10.46
CA LEU A 117 -20.77 -36.17 11.91
C LEU A 117 -21.50 -34.91 12.33
N VAL A 118 -22.63 -34.60 12.11
CA VAL A 118 -23.59 -33.59 12.67
C VAL A 118 -24.51 -33.05 11.56
N GLY A 119 -25.82 -33.20 11.80
CA GLY A 119 -26.86 -32.52 11.04
C GLY A 119 -27.88 -33.50 10.40
N ARG A 120 -29.10 -33.51 10.89
CA ARG A 120 -30.22 -34.26 10.33
C ARG A 120 -30.44 -33.87 8.86
N ALA A 121 -30.34 -34.85 7.99
CA ALA A 121 -30.73 -34.72 6.60
C ALA A 121 -32.27 -34.62 6.50
N ALA A 122 -32.77 -33.54 5.95
CA ALA A 122 -34.17 -33.43 5.49
C ALA A 122 -34.28 -34.05 4.09
N PRO A 123 -35.40 -34.73 3.75
CA PRO A 123 -35.53 -35.39 2.45
C PRO A 123 -35.64 -34.36 1.32
N ALA A 124 -34.85 -34.58 0.29
CA ALA A 124 -34.88 -33.80 -0.94
C ALA A 124 -36.16 -34.07 -1.73
N THR A 125 -37.10 -33.15 -1.67
CA THR A 125 -38.13 -33.00 -2.72
C THR A 125 -37.82 -31.75 -3.53
N MET A 126 -37.31 -31.91 -4.70
CA MET A 126 -37.15 -30.85 -5.69
C MET A 126 -38.49 -30.31 -6.10
N PRO A 127 -38.76 -28.98 -6.05
CA PRO A 127 -39.93 -28.41 -6.66
C PRO A 127 -39.74 -28.41 -8.18
N THR A 128 -40.73 -29.00 -8.85
CA THR A 128 -40.87 -29.04 -10.30
C THR A 128 -40.80 -27.66 -10.93
N ARG A 129 -40.01 -27.60 -11.96
CA ARG A 129 -39.79 -26.50 -12.90
C ARG A 129 -41.11 -25.82 -13.29
N ARG A 130 -41.30 -24.58 -12.86
CA ARG A 130 -42.40 -23.70 -13.23
C ARG A 130 -42.34 -23.48 -14.75
N GLN A 131 -43.41 -23.87 -15.46
CA GLN A 131 -43.56 -23.61 -16.89
C GLN A 131 -43.48 -22.11 -17.17
N ARG A 132 -42.57 -21.73 -18.04
CA ARG A 132 -42.56 -20.39 -18.65
C ARG A 132 -43.79 -20.26 -19.54
N HIS A 133 -44.66 -19.33 -19.20
CA HIS A 133 -45.65 -18.82 -20.15
C HIS A 133 -44.89 -18.14 -21.30
N THR A 134 -45.02 -18.67 -22.49
CA THR A 134 -44.66 -18.03 -23.74
C THR A 134 -45.65 -16.91 -23.99
N SER A 135 -45.27 -15.69 -23.68
CA SER A 135 -45.95 -14.51 -24.20
C SER A 135 -45.64 -14.38 -25.70
N ALA A 136 -46.69 -14.25 -26.48
CA ALA A 136 -46.61 -14.01 -27.90
C ALA A 136 -45.78 -12.74 -28.22
N PRO A 137 -45.11 -12.71 -29.41
CA PRO A 137 -44.33 -11.53 -29.79
C PRO A 137 -45.28 -10.35 -30.05
N VAL A 138 -45.15 -9.32 -29.26
CA VAL A 138 -45.74 -8.01 -29.55
C VAL A 138 -44.96 -7.44 -30.74
N ALA A 139 -45.62 -7.20 -31.84
CA ALA A 139 -45.05 -6.53 -32.98
C ALA A 139 -44.54 -5.14 -32.56
N HIS A 140 -43.26 -4.93 -32.65
CA HIS A 140 -42.67 -3.60 -32.55
C HIS A 140 -43.03 -2.83 -33.83
N GLU A 141 -43.96 -1.94 -33.68
CA GLU A 141 -44.24 -0.90 -34.67
C GLU A 141 -42.97 -0.05 -34.80
N ALA A 142 -42.39 -0.04 -35.98
CA ALA A 142 -41.18 0.71 -36.29
C ALA A 142 -41.48 2.21 -36.11
N LEU A 143 -40.96 2.78 -35.03
CA LEU A 143 -40.94 4.23 -34.89
C LEU A 143 -40.09 4.83 -36.01
N ALA A 144 -40.72 5.65 -36.84
CA ALA A 144 -40.06 6.46 -37.85
C ALA A 144 -38.92 7.26 -37.28
N PRO A 145 -37.79 7.45 -37.99
CA PRO A 145 -36.67 8.22 -37.52
C PRO A 145 -37.12 9.66 -37.23
N ALA A 146 -36.88 10.09 -35.99
CA ALA A 146 -37.12 11.48 -35.61
C ALA A 146 -36.29 12.41 -36.52
N PRO A 147 -36.86 13.55 -36.94
CA PRO A 147 -36.12 14.51 -37.74
C PRO A 147 -34.90 15.02 -36.94
N PRO A 148 -33.78 15.36 -37.62
CA PRO A 148 -32.58 15.85 -36.95
C PRO A 148 -32.95 17.08 -36.13
N ARG A 149 -32.66 17.03 -34.82
CA ARG A 149 -32.76 18.21 -33.96
C ARG A 149 -31.82 19.27 -34.53
N SER A 150 -32.45 20.31 -35.05
CA SER A 150 -31.76 21.55 -35.36
C SER A 150 -30.96 21.97 -34.13
N THR A 151 -29.65 21.99 -34.23
CA THR A 151 -28.77 22.64 -33.25
C THR A 151 -29.09 24.13 -33.33
N ALA A 152 -29.95 24.59 -32.42
CA ALA A 152 -30.10 26.02 -32.19
C ALA A 152 -28.67 26.55 -31.83
N PRO A 153 -28.22 27.67 -32.44
CA PRO A 153 -26.96 28.27 -32.08
C PRO A 153 -26.98 28.51 -30.58
N ALA A 154 -25.90 28.09 -29.90
CA ALA A 154 -25.70 28.38 -28.48
C ALA A 154 -25.93 29.87 -28.27
N ALA A 155 -26.82 30.21 -27.33
CA ALA A 155 -27.02 31.60 -26.94
C ALA A 155 -25.63 32.16 -26.60
N PRO A 156 -25.31 33.40 -27.10
CA PRO A 156 -24.05 34.01 -26.76
C PRO A 156 -23.96 34.16 -25.25
N LEU A 157 -22.89 33.73 -24.66
CA LEU A 157 -22.54 34.02 -23.27
C LEU A 157 -22.75 35.53 -23.06
N PRO A 158 -23.36 35.94 -21.93
CA PRO A 158 -23.54 37.36 -21.66
C PRO A 158 -22.19 38.06 -21.76
N ALA A 159 -22.08 39.01 -22.68
CA ALA A 159 -20.88 39.80 -22.82
C ALA A 159 -20.63 40.49 -21.47
N ALA A 160 -19.42 40.42 -20.99
CA ALA A 160 -18.97 41.10 -19.79
C ALA A 160 -19.39 42.58 -19.87
N PRO A 161 -19.94 43.17 -18.82
CA PRO A 161 -20.30 44.57 -18.82
C PRO A 161 -19.05 45.42 -19.05
N ALA A 162 -18.98 46.10 -20.19
CA ALA A 162 -17.85 46.94 -20.60
C ALA A 162 -17.88 48.29 -19.85
N GLY A 163 -18.02 48.23 -18.52
CA GLY A 163 -18.00 49.42 -17.66
C GLY A 163 -16.83 49.38 -16.66
N PRO A 164 -16.36 50.51 -16.15
CA PRO A 164 -15.31 50.50 -15.14
C PRO A 164 -15.81 49.81 -13.88
N VAL A 165 -15.11 48.72 -13.46
CA VAL A 165 -15.46 47.97 -12.24
C VAL A 165 -15.26 48.86 -11.02
N ILE A 166 -16.36 49.12 -10.30
CA ILE A 166 -16.35 49.89 -9.05
C ILE A 166 -16.00 48.95 -7.90
N ALA A 167 -14.79 49.08 -7.36
CA ALA A 167 -14.34 48.29 -6.20
C ALA A 167 -13.35 49.09 -5.36
N LYS A 168 -13.51 49.07 -4.03
CA LYS A 168 -12.64 49.74 -3.07
C LYS A 168 -11.21 49.18 -3.10
N PRO A 169 -10.14 49.93 -2.80
CA PRO A 169 -8.74 49.45 -2.87
C PRO A 169 -8.49 48.14 -2.10
N PRO A 170 -9.03 47.90 -0.87
CA PRO A 170 -8.88 46.62 -0.17
C PRO A 170 -9.48 45.45 -0.93
N ILE A 171 -10.61 45.66 -1.63
CA ILE A 171 -11.30 44.62 -2.41
C ILE A 171 -10.50 44.24 -3.65
N ARG A 172 -9.91 45.25 -4.31
CA ARG A 172 -8.98 45.01 -5.47
C ARG A 172 -7.75 44.22 -5.04
N LYS A 173 -7.19 44.48 -3.85
CA LYS A 173 -6.07 43.73 -3.31
C LYS A 173 -6.49 42.30 -3.02
N LEU A 174 -7.62 42.07 -2.34
CA LEU A 174 -8.16 40.75 -2.03
C LEU A 174 -8.43 39.94 -3.32
N ALA A 175 -9.01 40.54 -4.34
CA ALA A 175 -9.24 39.87 -5.63
C ALA A 175 -7.91 39.44 -6.29
N LYS A 176 -6.90 40.32 -6.24
CA LYS A 176 -5.55 39.98 -6.74
C LYS A 176 -4.90 38.84 -5.97
N ASP A 177 -4.99 38.88 -4.63
CA ASP A 177 -4.42 37.81 -3.75
C ASP A 177 -5.11 36.47 -3.94
N LEU A 178 -6.40 36.46 -4.30
CA LEU A 178 -7.21 35.28 -4.58
C LEU A 178 -7.23 34.88 -6.07
N GLY A 179 -6.59 35.63 -6.95
CA GLY A 179 -6.56 35.38 -8.39
C GLY A 179 -7.92 35.53 -9.07
N VAL A 180 -8.79 36.39 -8.54
CA VAL A 180 -10.13 36.65 -9.08
C VAL A 180 -10.12 37.88 -9.99
N GLU A 181 -10.61 37.70 -11.21
CA GLU A 181 -10.77 38.80 -12.17
C GLU A 181 -12.05 39.62 -11.89
N LEU A 182 -11.89 40.82 -11.36
CA LEU A 182 -13.00 41.67 -10.92
C LEU A 182 -14.04 41.99 -12.02
N GLY A 183 -13.61 41.95 -13.30
CA GLY A 183 -14.50 42.18 -14.43
C GLY A 183 -15.53 41.07 -14.65
N LEU A 184 -15.28 39.87 -14.10
CA LEU A 184 -16.16 38.71 -14.19
C LEU A 184 -17.02 38.50 -12.91
N VAL A 185 -16.81 39.32 -11.89
CA VAL A 185 -17.54 39.22 -10.62
C VAL A 185 -18.85 40.00 -10.71
N GLU A 186 -19.96 39.34 -10.41
CA GLU A 186 -21.26 39.99 -10.28
C GLU A 186 -21.28 40.89 -9.03
N ALA A 187 -21.40 42.19 -9.27
CA ALA A 187 -21.40 43.21 -8.21
C ALA A 187 -22.76 43.24 -7.50
N THR A 188 -22.79 42.99 -6.18
CA THR A 188 -24.02 43.05 -5.37
C THR A 188 -24.07 44.25 -4.44
N GLY A 189 -23.07 45.13 -4.48
CA GLY A 189 -23.05 46.35 -3.66
C GLY A 189 -24.13 47.36 -4.05
N PRO A 190 -24.60 48.20 -3.11
CA PRO A 190 -25.75 49.09 -3.30
C PRO A 190 -25.58 50.16 -4.37
N ILE A 191 -24.36 50.43 -4.80
CA ILE A 191 -24.06 51.38 -5.90
C ILE A 191 -23.47 50.67 -7.13
N GLY A 192 -23.66 49.33 -7.21
CA GLY A 192 -23.06 48.51 -8.28
C GLY A 192 -21.57 48.24 -8.06
N ASP A 193 -21.10 48.38 -6.82
CA ASP A 193 -19.71 48.06 -6.45
C ASP A 193 -19.54 46.59 -6.08
N VAL A 194 -18.33 46.03 -6.38
CA VAL A 194 -17.95 44.68 -5.98
C VAL A 194 -17.61 44.69 -4.49
N THR A 195 -18.32 43.86 -3.73
CA THR A 195 -18.11 43.69 -2.29
C THR A 195 -17.05 42.61 -1.99
N ARG A 196 -16.63 42.52 -0.72
CA ARG A 196 -15.75 41.45 -0.24
C ARG A 196 -16.39 40.09 -0.42
N GLU A 197 -17.68 39.98 -0.19
CA GLU A 197 -18.44 38.71 -0.28
C GLU A 197 -18.53 38.22 -1.73
N ASP A 198 -18.66 39.16 -2.69
CA ASP A 198 -18.66 38.82 -4.11
C ASP A 198 -17.32 38.22 -4.55
N VAL A 199 -16.21 38.82 -4.12
CA VAL A 199 -14.87 38.30 -4.41
C VAL A 199 -14.66 36.92 -3.78
N LEU A 200 -15.08 36.71 -2.54
CA LEU A 200 -14.98 35.41 -1.87
C LEU A 200 -15.86 34.36 -2.55
N ARG A 201 -17.09 34.73 -2.95
CA ARG A 201 -18.01 33.85 -3.69
C ARG A 201 -17.41 33.45 -5.03
N ALA A 202 -16.89 34.39 -5.79
CA ALA A 202 -16.23 34.16 -7.07
C ALA A 202 -14.96 33.31 -6.91
N ALA A 203 -14.15 33.53 -5.87
CA ALA A 203 -12.98 32.73 -5.55
C ALA A 203 -13.36 31.28 -5.23
N THR A 204 -14.40 31.06 -4.43
CA THR A 204 -14.91 29.73 -4.09
C THR A 204 -15.44 29.02 -5.34
N GLN A 205 -16.23 29.71 -6.15
CA GLN A 205 -16.78 29.17 -7.40
C GLN A 205 -15.67 28.84 -8.42
N ALA A 206 -14.66 29.71 -8.55
CA ALA A 206 -13.50 29.47 -9.40
C ALA A 206 -12.65 28.28 -8.90
N SER A 207 -12.55 28.07 -7.58
CA SER A 207 -11.84 26.92 -7.00
C SER A 207 -12.56 25.60 -7.28
N VAL A 208 -13.89 25.60 -7.22
CA VAL A 208 -14.72 24.42 -7.57
C VAL A 208 -14.55 24.06 -9.04
N PHE A 209 -14.56 25.05 -9.93
CA PHE A 209 -14.37 24.79 -11.37
C PHE A 209 -12.92 24.42 -11.74
N ARG A 210 -11.90 24.92 -11.04
CA ARG A 210 -10.50 24.48 -11.26
C ARG A 210 -10.28 22.99 -10.94
N ASN A 211 -11.01 22.46 -9.97
CA ASN A 211 -10.95 21.03 -9.64
C ASN A 211 -11.65 20.12 -10.66
N ILE A 212 -12.39 20.71 -11.61
CA ILE A 212 -13.12 19.98 -12.67
C ILE A 212 -12.41 20.11 -14.04
N GLN A 213 -11.23 20.75 -14.10
CA GLN A 213 -10.44 20.73 -15.34
C GLN A 213 -10.03 19.30 -15.65
N THR A 214 -10.62 18.76 -16.70
CA THR A 214 -10.20 17.46 -17.25
C THR A 214 -8.82 17.64 -17.86
N PRO A 215 -7.81 16.90 -17.43
CA PRO A 215 -6.50 16.95 -18.05
C PRO A 215 -6.62 16.58 -19.53
N GLU A 216 -5.87 17.23 -20.39
CA GLU A 216 -5.75 16.80 -21.78
C GLU A 216 -5.10 15.42 -21.84
N TRP A 217 -5.57 14.60 -22.78
CA TRP A 217 -4.96 13.30 -23.01
C TRP A 217 -3.54 13.49 -23.51
N PRO A 218 -2.55 12.71 -23.00
CA PRO A 218 -1.20 12.71 -23.56
C PRO A 218 -1.22 12.39 -25.06
N VAL A 219 -0.30 12.95 -25.80
CA VAL A 219 -0.15 12.66 -27.25
C VAL A 219 0.20 11.19 -27.46
N ASP A 220 1.05 10.65 -26.61
CA ASP A 220 1.38 9.22 -26.60
C ASP A 220 0.26 8.44 -25.93
N ARG A 221 -0.25 7.43 -26.64
CA ARG A 221 -1.40 6.61 -26.18
C ARG A 221 -1.02 5.67 -25.05
N ASP A 222 0.22 5.22 -25.01
CA ASP A 222 0.74 4.24 -24.07
C ASP A 222 2.00 4.80 -23.38
N GLU A 223 2.04 4.70 -22.06
CA GLU A 223 3.22 5.02 -21.26
C GLU A 223 3.77 3.71 -20.67
N HIS A 224 5.01 3.37 -21.00
CA HIS A 224 5.66 2.16 -20.48
C HIS A 224 6.50 2.50 -19.25
N ILE A 225 6.03 2.08 -18.07
CA ILE A 225 6.74 2.28 -16.80
C ILE A 225 7.44 0.97 -16.41
N PRO A 226 8.78 0.93 -16.41
CA PRO A 226 9.52 -0.29 -16.05
C PRO A 226 9.33 -0.64 -14.57
N VAL A 227 9.09 -1.93 -14.27
CA VAL A 227 8.94 -2.44 -12.91
C VAL A 227 10.32 -2.79 -12.37
N LYS A 228 10.99 -1.83 -11.71
CA LYS A 228 12.35 -1.97 -11.15
C LYS A 228 12.42 -1.47 -9.70
N GLY A 229 13.48 -1.89 -8.98
CA GLY A 229 13.79 -1.41 -7.63
C GLY A 229 12.60 -1.49 -6.66
N VAL A 230 12.30 -0.40 -5.97
CA VAL A 230 11.22 -0.34 -4.96
C VAL A 230 9.86 -0.80 -5.50
N ARG A 231 9.52 -0.48 -6.76
CA ARG A 231 8.24 -0.92 -7.36
C ARG A 231 8.18 -2.44 -7.52
N LYS A 232 9.30 -3.08 -7.95
CA LYS A 232 9.41 -4.55 -8.05
C LYS A 232 9.24 -5.20 -6.66
N ALA A 233 9.95 -4.68 -5.65
CA ALA A 233 9.86 -5.18 -4.28
C ALA A 233 8.45 -5.06 -3.68
N ILE A 234 7.77 -3.92 -3.88
CA ILE A 234 6.37 -3.74 -3.44
C ILE A 234 5.46 -4.76 -4.13
N ALA A 235 5.60 -4.94 -5.45
CA ALA A 235 4.76 -5.87 -6.21
C ALA A 235 4.92 -7.31 -5.70
N GLN A 236 6.15 -7.76 -5.50
CA GLN A 236 6.45 -9.09 -4.95
C GLN A 236 5.89 -9.26 -3.53
N ALA A 237 6.08 -8.27 -2.64
CA ALA A 237 5.55 -8.31 -1.29
C ALA A 237 4.02 -8.39 -1.26
N MET A 238 3.33 -7.64 -2.14
CA MET A 238 1.86 -7.67 -2.23
C MET A 238 1.34 -9.00 -2.76
N VAL A 239 1.96 -9.54 -3.81
CA VAL A 239 1.61 -10.87 -4.34
C VAL A 239 1.83 -11.93 -3.27
N LYS A 240 3.00 -11.94 -2.62
CA LYS A 240 3.29 -12.89 -1.53
C LYS A 240 2.23 -12.79 -0.42
N SER A 241 1.95 -11.59 0.08
CA SER A 241 0.97 -11.41 1.16
C SER A 241 -0.44 -11.84 0.76
N ALA A 242 -0.94 -11.38 -0.38
CA ALA A 242 -2.32 -11.62 -0.82
C ALA A 242 -2.63 -13.10 -1.11
N PHE A 243 -1.61 -13.87 -1.57
CA PHE A 243 -1.81 -15.26 -1.98
C PHE A 243 -1.26 -16.30 -1.00
N THR A 244 -0.54 -15.89 0.06
CA THR A 244 -0.10 -16.81 1.12
C THR A 244 -0.93 -16.71 2.38
N ALA A 245 -1.47 -15.54 2.71
CA ALA A 245 -2.32 -15.32 3.88
C ALA A 245 -3.80 -15.28 3.45
N PRO A 246 -4.65 -16.23 3.87
CA PRO A 246 -6.09 -16.12 3.66
C PRO A 246 -6.65 -14.93 4.44
N HIS A 247 -7.04 -13.86 3.72
CA HIS A 247 -7.56 -12.65 4.34
C HIS A 247 -9.03 -12.81 4.73
N VAL A 248 -9.37 -12.45 5.96
CA VAL A 248 -10.73 -12.16 6.39
C VAL A 248 -10.86 -10.69 6.70
N SER A 249 -11.94 -10.04 6.23
CA SER A 249 -12.16 -8.61 6.46
C SER A 249 -13.46 -8.37 7.20
N LEU A 250 -13.42 -7.48 8.17
CA LEU A 250 -14.55 -7.04 8.99
C LEU A 250 -14.68 -5.52 8.93
N PHE A 251 -15.90 -5.03 9.12
CA PHE A 251 -16.22 -3.61 9.09
C PHE A 251 -17.15 -3.24 10.22
N VAL A 252 -16.97 -2.06 10.79
CA VAL A 252 -17.86 -1.50 11.79
C VAL A 252 -18.02 0.00 11.59
N ASP A 253 -19.26 0.48 11.62
CA ASP A 253 -19.55 1.91 11.64
C ASP A 253 -19.51 2.43 13.08
N VAL A 254 -18.86 3.57 13.28
CA VAL A 254 -18.53 4.11 14.60
C VAL A 254 -18.89 5.58 14.70
N ASP A 255 -19.55 5.99 15.78
CA ASP A 255 -19.76 7.40 16.12
C ASP A 255 -18.48 8.01 16.72
N ALA A 256 -17.68 8.65 15.91
CA ALA A 256 -16.42 9.28 16.31
C ALA A 256 -16.60 10.72 16.85
N THR A 257 -17.81 11.14 17.22
CA THR A 257 -18.06 12.53 17.65
C THR A 257 -17.24 12.88 18.89
N ARG A 258 -17.22 12.03 19.91
CA ARG A 258 -16.42 12.26 21.12
C ARG A 258 -14.92 12.27 20.84
N THR A 259 -14.46 11.42 19.93
CA THR A 259 -13.06 11.45 19.43
C THR A 259 -12.75 12.79 18.77
N MET A 260 -13.63 13.31 17.92
CA MET A 260 -13.41 14.62 17.28
C MET A 260 -13.38 15.77 18.30
N GLU A 261 -14.23 15.74 19.31
CA GLU A 261 -14.22 16.68 20.43
C GLU A 261 -12.96 16.56 21.27
N PHE A 262 -12.49 15.35 21.54
CA PHE A 262 -11.26 15.10 22.27
C PHE A 262 -10.04 15.61 21.50
N VAL A 263 -9.94 15.31 20.21
CA VAL A 263 -8.89 15.86 19.32
C VAL A 263 -8.91 17.39 19.30
N LYS A 264 -10.09 18.02 19.29
CA LYS A 264 -10.21 19.48 19.36
C LYS A 264 -9.67 20.04 20.69
N ARG A 265 -9.94 19.36 21.81
CA ARG A 265 -9.40 19.74 23.13
C ARG A 265 -7.89 19.57 23.19
N LEU A 266 -7.34 18.46 22.69
CA LEU A 266 -5.89 18.26 22.63
C LEU A 266 -5.18 19.33 21.80
N LYS A 267 -5.73 19.70 20.65
CA LYS A 267 -5.19 20.79 19.82
C LYS A 267 -5.17 22.16 20.51
N ALA A 268 -6.08 22.40 21.46
CA ALA A 268 -6.16 23.62 22.23
C ALA A 268 -5.33 23.59 23.50
N SER A 269 -4.79 22.43 23.90
CA SER A 269 -3.95 22.26 25.08
C SER A 269 -2.55 22.80 24.85
N THR A 270 -1.96 23.42 25.88
CA THR A 270 -0.58 23.89 25.88
C THR A 270 0.41 22.73 25.77
N ASP A 271 0.07 21.56 26.30
CA ASP A 271 0.94 20.38 26.32
C ASP A 271 1.19 19.82 24.91
N PHE A 272 0.24 20.05 23.99
CA PHE A 272 0.34 19.65 22.58
C PHE A 272 0.71 20.83 21.65
N ALA A 273 1.16 21.95 22.21
CA ALA A 273 1.59 23.09 21.39
C ALA A 273 2.76 22.70 20.47
N GLY A 274 2.60 22.96 19.18
CA GLY A 274 3.60 22.65 18.16
C GLY A 274 3.58 21.20 17.65
N VAL A 275 2.73 20.31 18.19
CA VAL A 275 2.58 18.94 17.74
C VAL A 275 1.26 18.75 16.97
N ARG A 276 1.33 18.05 15.84
CA ARG A 276 0.16 17.78 15.00
C ARG A 276 -0.70 16.67 15.57
N VAL A 277 -1.85 17.02 16.14
CA VAL A 277 -2.85 16.07 16.63
C VAL A 277 -3.92 15.79 15.55
N SER A 278 -4.27 14.53 15.36
CA SER A 278 -5.32 14.10 14.42
C SER A 278 -6.08 12.89 14.97
N PRO A 279 -7.25 12.52 14.41
CA PRO A 279 -7.97 11.31 14.83
C PRO A 279 -7.13 10.02 14.72
N LEU A 280 -6.14 9.99 13.83
CA LEU A 280 -5.19 8.87 13.70
C LEU A 280 -4.44 8.59 15.01
N LEU A 281 -4.16 9.61 15.82
CA LEU A 281 -3.53 9.43 17.13
C LEU A 281 -4.41 8.59 18.08
N ILE A 282 -5.70 8.89 18.11
CA ILE A 282 -6.67 8.13 18.96
C ILE A 282 -6.82 6.71 18.42
N MET A 283 -6.89 6.56 17.09
CA MET A 283 -6.91 5.25 16.44
C MET A 283 -5.68 4.42 16.77
N ALA A 284 -4.48 5.01 16.76
CA ALA A 284 -3.24 4.34 17.12
C ALA A 284 -3.28 3.84 18.58
N LYS A 285 -3.70 4.68 19.52
CA LYS A 285 -3.86 4.27 20.93
C LYS A 285 -4.95 3.22 21.11
N ALA A 286 -6.07 3.33 20.40
CA ALA A 286 -7.14 2.33 20.42
C ALA A 286 -6.64 0.96 19.96
N MET A 287 -5.86 0.91 18.88
CA MET A 287 -5.28 -0.34 18.40
C MET A 287 -4.28 -0.94 19.39
N ILE A 288 -3.39 -0.13 19.95
CA ILE A 288 -2.41 -0.59 20.96
C ILE A 288 -3.14 -1.18 22.16
N TRP A 289 -4.20 -0.53 22.63
CA TRP A 289 -5.02 -1.01 23.75
C TRP A 289 -5.74 -2.32 23.37
N ALA A 290 -6.35 -2.40 22.18
CA ALA A 290 -7.05 -3.58 21.69
C ALA A 290 -6.10 -4.78 21.49
N VAL A 291 -4.85 -4.58 21.06
CA VAL A 291 -3.81 -5.61 20.96
C VAL A 291 -3.52 -6.25 22.30
N ARG A 292 -3.46 -5.47 23.40
CA ARG A 292 -3.24 -6.04 24.76
C ARG A 292 -4.35 -7.02 25.17
N ARG A 293 -5.58 -6.79 24.71
CA ARG A 293 -6.73 -7.65 25.00
C ARG A 293 -6.84 -8.84 24.03
N ASN A 294 -6.35 -8.67 22.80
CA ASN A 294 -6.41 -9.66 21.73
C ASN A 294 -5.03 -9.88 21.12
N PRO A 295 -4.05 -10.46 21.83
CA PRO A 295 -2.64 -10.45 21.45
C PRO A 295 -2.33 -11.22 20.16
N THR A 296 -3.14 -12.18 19.76
CA THR A 296 -2.94 -12.96 18.54
C THR A 296 -3.08 -12.14 17.25
N VAL A 297 -3.77 -10.98 17.28
CA VAL A 297 -3.83 -10.06 16.12
C VAL A 297 -2.49 -9.39 15.83
N ASN A 298 -1.56 -9.43 16.78
CA ASN A 298 -0.21 -8.84 16.69
C ASN A 298 0.85 -9.93 16.62
N SER A 299 0.73 -10.80 15.63
CA SER A 299 1.55 -11.99 15.47
C SER A 299 2.05 -12.18 14.04
N THR A 300 2.92 -13.15 13.88
CA THR A 300 3.45 -13.59 12.58
C THR A 300 3.24 -15.09 12.46
N PHE A 301 2.68 -15.54 11.34
CA PHE A 301 2.60 -16.95 10.97
C PHE A 301 3.86 -17.36 10.24
N THR A 302 4.46 -18.48 10.67
CA THR A 302 5.51 -19.20 9.94
C THR A 302 5.02 -20.61 9.67
N ASP A 303 5.75 -21.38 8.87
CA ASP A 303 5.36 -22.77 8.58
C ASP A 303 5.53 -23.69 9.81
N GLU A 304 6.28 -23.24 10.83
CA GLU A 304 6.59 -24.02 12.02
C GLU A 304 5.82 -23.55 13.27
N GLU A 305 5.57 -22.22 13.39
CA GLU A 305 5.00 -21.65 14.61
C GLU A 305 4.24 -20.34 14.37
N ILE A 306 3.41 -19.94 15.33
CA ILE A 306 2.80 -18.63 15.41
C ILE A 306 3.57 -17.84 16.47
N ILE A 307 4.21 -16.73 16.04
CA ILE A 307 4.98 -15.86 16.93
C ILE A 307 4.09 -14.71 17.38
N VAL A 308 3.55 -14.79 18.60
CA VAL A 308 2.78 -13.68 19.21
C VAL A 308 3.73 -12.68 19.82
N ARG A 309 3.57 -11.40 19.44
CA ARG A 309 4.45 -10.32 19.90
C ARG A 309 3.77 -9.51 20.99
N HIS A 310 4.41 -9.40 22.15
CA HIS A 310 3.91 -8.63 23.29
C HIS A 310 4.43 -7.18 23.31
N TYR A 311 4.92 -6.70 22.17
CA TYR A 311 5.27 -5.31 21.90
C TYR A 311 4.60 -4.87 20.59
N VAL A 312 4.43 -3.58 20.38
CA VAL A 312 3.77 -3.05 19.19
C VAL A 312 4.72 -2.13 18.42
N ASN A 313 5.19 -2.62 17.29
CA ASN A 313 5.83 -1.78 16.27
C ASN A 313 4.74 -1.38 15.27
N LEU A 314 4.16 -0.20 15.50
CA LEU A 314 2.96 0.24 14.78
C LEU A 314 3.30 0.76 13.40
N GLY A 315 2.93 0.00 12.36
CA GLY A 315 3.05 0.37 10.96
C GLY A 315 2.04 1.46 10.58
N ILE A 316 2.51 2.46 9.85
CA ILE A 316 1.66 3.53 9.29
C ILE A 316 1.82 3.54 7.78
N ALA A 317 0.76 3.18 7.06
CA ALA A 317 0.77 3.22 5.60
C ALA A 317 0.89 4.67 5.09
N ALA A 318 1.96 4.96 4.39
CA ALA A 318 2.27 6.29 3.87
C ALA A 318 2.39 6.27 2.34
N ALA A 319 1.57 7.10 1.68
CA ALA A 319 1.67 7.30 0.24
C ALA A 319 2.84 8.25 -0.07
N THR A 320 3.75 7.81 -0.94
CA THR A 320 4.89 8.60 -1.39
C THR A 320 4.95 8.64 -2.93
N PRO A 321 5.72 9.56 -3.53
CA PRO A 321 5.92 9.57 -4.98
C PRO A 321 6.51 8.27 -5.54
N ARG A 322 7.25 7.51 -4.73
CA ARG A 322 7.83 6.21 -5.11
C ARG A 322 6.88 5.03 -4.94
N GLY A 323 5.71 5.22 -4.30
CA GLY A 323 4.72 4.20 -3.99
C GLY A 323 4.33 4.18 -2.52
N LEU A 324 3.52 3.21 -2.14
CA LEU A 324 3.09 3.00 -0.75
C LEU A 324 4.21 2.33 0.05
N ILE A 325 4.61 2.95 1.16
CA ILE A 325 5.55 2.37 2.13
C ILE A 325 4.91 2.28 3.50
N VAL A 326 5.40 1.38 4.35
CA VAL A 326 4.86 1.15 5.70
C VAL A 326 5.98 1.27 6.73
N PRO A 327 6.46 2.49 7.04
CA PRO A 327 7.33 2.69 8.19
C PRO A 327 6.57 2.43 9.49
N ASN A 328 7.30 2.09 10.56
CA ASN A 328 6.66 1.79 11.84
C ASN A 328 7.31 2.55 13.00
N ILE A 329 6.48 2.80 14.02
CA ILE A 329 6.88 3.37 15.30
C ILE A 329 7.18 2.20 16.22
N LYS A 330 8.44 2.10 16.65
CA LYS A 330 8.92 1.04 17.54
C LYS A 330 8.38 1.24 18.95
N GLU A 331 8.06 0.13 19.64
CA GLU A 331 7.64 0.11 21.05
C GLU A 331 6.52 1.12 21.36
N ALA A 332 5.56 1.25 20.43
CA ALA A 332 4.49 2.26 20.52
C ALA A 332 3.60 2.10 21.76
N GLN A 333 3.58 0.90 22.38
CA GLN A 333 2.82 0.63 23.61
C GLN A 333 3.36 1.40 24.83
N ASP A 334 4.65 1.72 24.84
CA ASP A 334 5.31 2.41 25.98
C ASP A 334 5.21 3.94 25.88
N MET A 335 4.77 4.45 24.71
CA MET A 335 4.69 5.88 24.47
C MET A 335 3.45 6.51 25.12
N SER A 336 3.61 7.66 25.73
CA SER A 336 2.51 8.55 26.10
C SER A 336 1.76 9.04 24.86
N LEU A 337 0.61 9.70 25.06
CA LEU A 337 -0.16 10.25 23.95
C LEU A 337 0.62 11.34 23.19
N LEU A 338 1.39 12.16 23.91
CA LEU A 338 2.21 13.23 23.32
C LEU A 338 3.41 12.66 22.53
N GLU A 339 4.10 11.68 23.09
CA GLU A 339 5.23 11.02 22.43
C GLU A 339 4.77 10.32 21.14
N LEU A 340 3.64 9.62 21.20
CA LEU A 340 3.08 8.96 20.03
C LEU A 340 2.64 9.99 18.96
N ALA A 341 2.07 11.14 19.36
CA ALA A 341 1.72 12.20 18.43
C ALA A 341 2.95 12.75 17.70
N SER A 342 4.03 13.00 18.46
CA SER A 342 5.30 13.49 17.93
C SER A 342 5.96 12.45 17.00
N ALA A 343 5.91 11.17 17.37
CA ALA A 343 6.44 10.07 16.56
C ALA A 343 5.66 9.92 15.23
N LEU A 344 4.33 10.03 15.26
CA LEU A 344 3.47 10.01 14.07
C LEU A 344 3.77 11.18 13.12
N GLU A 345 4.00 12.37 13.66
CA GLU A 345 4.37 13.54 12.87
C GLU A 345 5.75 13.37 12.22
N ALA A 346 6.77 13.00 13.01
CA ALA A 346 8.13 12.76 12.53
C ALA A 346 8.17 11.68 11.41
N LEU A 347 7.48 10.56 11.63
CA LEU A 347 7.34 9.49 10.64
C LEU A 347 6.71 10.01 9.35
N THR A 348 5.63 10.80 9.47
CA THR A 348 4.90 11.33 8.30
C THR A 348 5.78 12.29 7.49
N ILE A 349 6.55 13.16 8.15
CA ILE A 349 7.48 14.11 7.50
C ILE A 349 8.57 13.30 6.78
N THR A 350 9.23 12.37 7.47
CA THR A 350 10.31 11.53 6.92
C THR A 350 9.84 10.74 5.69
N ALA A 351 8.63 10.19 5.75
CA ALA A 351 8.05 9.43 4.64
C ALA A 351 7.76 10.32 3.43
N ARG A 352 7.18 11.52 3.62
CA ARG A 352 6.91 12.48 2.54
C ARG A 352 8.18 13.01 1.88
N ASP A 353 9.23 13.20 2.66
CA ASP A 353 10.55 13.61 2.16
C ASP A 353 11.26 12.49 1.40
N GLY A 354 10.72 11.26 1.40
CA GLY A 354 11.35 10.09 0.78
C GLY A 354 12.63 9.62 1.48
N LYS A 355 12.80 9.97 2.76
CA LYS A 355 14.00 9.69 3.57
C LYS A 355 13.83 8.49 4.51
N THR A 356 12.73 7.73 4.39
CA THR A 356 12.50 6.55 5.20
C THR A 356 13.57 5.49 4.94
N SER A 357 14.26 5.09 5.98
CA SER A 357 15.30 4.05 5.92
C SER A 357 14.69 2.64 5.96
N PRO A 358 15.40 1.60 5.45
CA PRO A 358 14.97 0.22 5.59
C PRO A 358 14.75 -0.22 7.05
N ALA A 359 15.56 0.25 7.99
CA ALA A 359 15.42 -0.04 9.41
C ALA A 359 14.09 0.49 10.00
N GLN A 360 13.60 1.63 9.50
CA GLN A 360 12.31 2.18 9.92
C GLN A 360 11.12 1.39 9.35
N MET A 361 11.31 0.64 8.26
CA MET A 361 10.28 -0.21 7.65
C MET A 361 10.32 -1.64 8.20
N ALA A 362 11.46 -2.11 8.69
CA ALA A 362 11.62 -3.46 9.19
C ALA A 362 10.89 -3.70 10.51
N ASN A 363 10.49 -4.97 10.75
CA ASN A 363 9.94 -5.45 12.02
C ASN A 363 8.66 -4.73 12.49
N GLY A 364 7.79 -4.30 11.56
CA GLY A 364 6.42 -3.91 11.86
C GLY A 364 5.63 -5.11 12.40
N THR A 365 4.64 -4.88 13.25
CA THR A 365 3.87 -5.97 13.86
C THR A 365 2.38 -5.90 13.56
N ILE A 366 1.84 -4.70 13.42
CA ILE A 366 0.44 -4.43 13.01
C ILE A 366 0.39 -3.05 12.33
N THR A 367 -0.45 -2.89 11.33
CA THR A 367 -0.46 -1.67 10.49
C THR A 367 -1.79 -0.91 10.56
N ILE A 368 -1.71 0.43 10.51
CA ILE A 368 -2.85 1.32 10.24
C ILE A 368 -2.70 1.92 8.83
N THR A 369 -3.78 1.90 8.07
CA THR A 369 -3.91 2.67 6.82
C THR A 369 -5.03 3.70 6.94
N ASN A 370 -4.74 4.98 6.68
CA ASN A 370 -5.75 6.05 6.71
C ASN A 370 -6.19 6.38 5.29
N ILE A 371 -7.30 5.78 4.86
CA ILE A 371 -7.90 6.04 3.54
C ILE A 371 -8.92 7.18 3.57
N GLY A 372 -9.30 7.62 4.76
CA GLY A 372 -10.22 8.75 4.95
C GLY A 372 -9.69 10.07 4.42
N VAL A 373 -8.36 10.24 4.35
CA VAL A 373 -7.74 11.43 3.74
C VAL A 373 -8.01 11.55 2.24
N PHE A 374 -8.39 10.45 1.58
CA PHE A 374 -8.79 10.40 0.17
C PHE A 374 -10.32 10.44 -0.01
N GLY A 375 -11.08 10.60 1.07
CA GLY A 375 -12.54 10.65 1.04
C GLY A 375 -13.23 9.27 0.99
N MET A 376 -12.49 8.18 1.16
CA MET A 376 -13.04 6.83 1.14
C MET A 376 -13.65 6.46 2.49
N ASP A 377 -14.84 5.85 2.47
CA ASP A 377 -15.53 5.45 3.71
C ASP A 377 -14.93 4.17 4.30
N THR A 378 -14.56 3.21 3.47
CA THR A 378 -13.96 1.94 3.91
C THR A 378 -13.18 1.27 2.77
N GLY A 379 -12.46 0.19 3.07
CA GLY A 379 -11.74 -0.64 2.11
C GLY A 379 -11.23 -1.92 2.77
N THR A 380 -10.83 -2.89 1.95
CA THR A 380 -10.21 -4.15 2.37
C THR A 380 -8.70 -4.07 2.15
N PRO A 381 -7.91 -3.64 3.14
CA PRO A 381 -6.48 -3.52 2.98
C PRO A 381 -5.83 -4.90 2.88
N ILE A 382 -4.79 -5.01 2.05
CA ILE A 382 -3.92 -6.20 2.02
C ILE A 382 -2.94 -6.09 3.20
N LEU A 383 -2.70 -7.21 3.89
CA LEU A 383 -1.76 -7.29 5.00
C LEU A 383 -0.35 -6.89 4.55
N ASN A 384 0.36 -6.18 5.40
CA ASN A 384 1.80 -6.03 5.24
C ASN A 384 2.48 -7.39 5.45
N SER A 385 3.51 -7.69 4.68
CA SER A 385 4.12 -9.02 4.70
C SER A 385 4.63 -9.39 6.10
N GLY A 386 4.15 -10.51 6.63
CA GLY A 386 4.53 -11.03 7.95
C GLY A 386 3.72 -10.46 9.12
N GLU A 387 2.71 -9.63 8.88
CA GLU A 387 1.79 -9.14 9.90
C GLU A 387 0.45 -9.90 9.82
N ALA A 388 -0.19 -10.12 10.98
CA ALA A 388 -1.48 -10.81 11.07
C ALA A 388 -2.68 -9.86 11.04
N GLY A 389 -2.48 -8.55 11.13
CA GLY A 389 -3.57 -7.57 11.16
C GLY A 389 -3.22 -6.22 10.54
N ILE A 390 -4.18 -5.65 9.82
CA ILE A 390 -4.14 -4.28 9.29
C ILE A 390 -5.51 -3.63 9.46
N VAL A 391 -5.54 -2.36 9.89
CA VAL A 391 -6.78 -1.63 10.11
C VAL A 391 -6.84 -0.39 9.23
N ALA A 392 -7.96 -0.20 8.55
CA ALA A 392 -8.25 0.96 7.71
C ALA A 392 -9.18 1.94 8.43
N LEU A 393 -8.73 3.18 8.58
CA LEU A 393 -9.55 4.28 9.06
C LEU A 393 -10.20 4.99 7.86
N GLY A 394 -11.53 4.97 7.81
CA GLY A 394 -12.31 5.66 6.80
C GLY A 394 -12.44 7.16 7.04
N THR A 395 -13.14 7.84 6.13
CA THR A 395 -13.44 9.27 6.26
C THR A 395 -14.36 9.52 7.45
N ILE A 396 -13.96 10.44 8.32
CA ILE A 396 -14.81 10.93 9.40
C ILE A 396 -15.63 12.10 8.87
N LYS A 397 -16.94 11.92 8.70
CA LYS A 397 -17.86 12.93 8.17
C LYS A 397 -19.19 12.93 8.91
N GLN A 398 -19.92 14.03 8.84
CA GLN A 398 -21.27 14.10 9.43
C GLN A 398 -22.23 13.19 8.63
N LYS A 399 -22.87 12.27 9.36
CA LYS A 399 -23.93 11.39 8.86
C LYS A 399 -25.11 11.44 9.85
N PRO A 400 -26.35 11.14 9.40
CA PRO A 400 -27.47 10.91 10.31
C PRO A 400 -27.17 9.65 11.13
N TRP A 401 -27.36 9.76 12.45
CA TRP A 401 -27.10 8.67 13.39
C TRP A 401 -28.17 8.64 14.46
N VAL A 402 -28.58 7.48 14.90
CA VAL A 402 -29.60 7.37 15.96
C VAL A 402 -28.92 7.47 17.32
N VAL A 403 -29.28 8.48 18.11
CA VAL A 403 -28.82 8.71 19.48
C VAL A 403 -30.03 8.89 20.36
N ASP A 404 -30.18 8.07 21.39
CA ASP A 404 -31.33 8.08 22.33
C ASP A 404 -32.69 8.00 21.60
N GLY A 405 -32.77 7.26 20.50
CA GLY A 405 -33.98 7.10 19.70
C GLY A 405 -34.26 8.23 18.70
N GLU A 406 -33.42 9.27 18.65
CA GLU A 406 -33.55 10.40 17.73
C GLU A 406 -32.44 10.41 16.68
N VAL A 407 -32.78 10.84 15.46
CA VAL A 407 -31.78 11.03 14.39
C VAL A 407 -31.07 12.35 14.61
N ARG A 408 -29.77 12.30 14.81
CA ARG A 408 -28.90 13.47 15.01
C ARG A 408 -27.74 13.45 14.02
N ALA A 409 -27.18 14.60 13.66
CA ALA A 409 -25.95 14.69 12.89
C ALA A 409 -24.77 14.35 13.80
N ARG A 410 -24.03 13.28 13.47
CA ARG A 410 -22.85 12.83 14.22
C ARG A 410 -21.66 12.68 13.27
N PHE A 411 -20.44 12.78 13.80
CA PHE A 411 -19.24 12.43 13.06
C PHE A 411 -19.11 10.92 13.05
N VAL A 412 -19.36 10.30 11.89
CA VAL A 412 -19.34 8.85 11.73
C VAL A 412 -18.20 8.47 10.81
N THR A 413 -17.53 7.37 11.14
CA THR A 413 -16.53 6.72 10.28
C THR A 413 -16.82 5.23 10.20
N THR A 414 -16.33 4.59 9.16
CA THR A 414 -16.27 3.13 9.09
C THR A 414 -14.82 2.70 9.32
N ILE A 415 -14.62 1.78 10.25
CA ILE A 415 -13.34 1.11 10.47
C ILE A 415 -13.40 -0.23 9.76
N GLY A 416 -12.47 -0.47 8.83
CA GLY A 416 -12.28 -1.75 8.17
C GLY A 416 -11.02 -2.42 8.70
N ALA A 417 -11.00 -3.73 8.79
CA ALA A 417 -9.80 -4.47 9.16
C ALA A 417 -9.67 -5.74 8.34
N SER A 418 -8.44 -6.14 8.02
CA SER A 418 -8.14 -7.43 7.42
C SER A 418 -7.16 -8.20 8.30
N PHE A 419 -7.37 -9.50 8.42
CA PHE A 419 -6.59 -10.39 9.27
C PHE A 419 -6.17 -11.64 8.51
N ASP A 420 -5.05 -12.23 8.91
CA ASP A 420 -4.62 -13.56 8.46
C ASP A 420 -5.44 -14.64 9.20
N HIS A 421 -6.36 -15.28 8.48
CA HIS A 421 -7.28 -16.26 9.08
C HIS A 421 -6.61 -17.58 9.48
N ARG A 422 -5.32 -17.74 9.23
CA ARG A 422 -4.52 -18.85 9.78
C ARG A 422 -4.21 -18.65 11.27
N VAL A 423 -4.28 -17.40 11.75
CA VAL A 423 -3.87 -16.98 13.09
C VAL A 423 -5.01 -16.34 13.87
N VAL A 424 -5.84 -15.57 13.18
CA VAL A 424 -6.90 -14.75 13.78
C VAL A 424 -8.26 -15.28 13.35
N ASP A 425 -8.92 -15.96 14.29
CA ASP A 425 -10.28 -16.46 14.09
C ASP A 425 -11.32 -15.34 14.15
N GLY A 426 -12.51 -15.61 13.61
CA GLY A 426 -13.56 -14.60 13.46
C GLY A 426 -14.02 -13.96 14.77
N ASP A 427 -13.99 -14.70 15.89
CA ASP A 427 -14.35 -14.21 17.23
C ASP A 427 -13.27 -13.26 17.79
N VAL A 428 -11.99 -13.57 17.58
CA VAL A 428 -10.85 -12.72 17.97
C VAL A 428 -10.84 -11.44 17.14
N ALA A 429 -10.99 -11.57 15.81
CA ALA A 429 -11.07 -10.42 14.89
C ALA A 429 -12.23 -9.48 15.27
N SER A 430 -13.40 -10.05 15.60
CA SER A 430 -14.58 -9.29 15.99
C SER A 430 -14.39 -8.57 17.33
N ARG A 431 -13.85 -9.25 18.35
CA ARG A 431 -13.54 -8.62 19.65
C ARG A 431 -12.53 -7.50 19.51
N PHE A 432 -11.46 -7.74 18.77
CA PHE A 432 -10.44 -6.70 18.51
C PHE A 432 -11.03 -5.46 17.85
N LEU A 433 -11.83 -5.64 16.81
CA LEU A 433 -12.44 -4.52 16.10
C LEU A 433 -13.48 -3.79 16.94
N ALA A 434 -14.26 -4.52 17.76
CA ALA A 434 -15.20 -3.93 18.72
C ALA A 434 -14.47 -3.14 19.82
N ASP A 435 -13.35 -3.63 20.31
CA ASP A 435 -12.51 -2.92 21.29
C ASP A 435 -11.97 -1.61 20.69
N VAL A 436 -11.48 -1.62 19.45
CA VAL A 436 -11.05 -0.41 18.73
C VAL A 436 -12.21 0.57 18.55
N ALA A 437 -13.38 0.08 18.13
CA ALA A 437 -14.59 0.88 17.95
C ALA A 437 -15.01 1.57 19.26
N SER A 438 -15.02 0.84 20.37
CA SER A 438 -15.40 1.37 21.69
C SER A 438 -14.50 2.51 22.14
N ILE A 439 -13.19 2.45 21.89
CA ILE A 439 -12.27 3.55 22.20
C ILE A 439 -12.51 4.76 21.29
N ILE A 440 -12.82 4.54 20.02
CA ILE A 440 -13.14 5.65 19.09
C ILE A 440 -14.45 6.33 19.48
N GLU A 441 -15.43 5.58 19.96
CA GLU A 441 -16.69 6.13 20.49
C GLU A 441 -16.49 6.86 21.83
N GLU A 442 -15.65 6.31 22.71
CA GLU A 442 -15.38 6.85 24.04
C GLU A 442 -13.88 6.86 24.37
N PRO A 443 -13.14 7.88 23.89
CA PRO A 443 -11.69 7.95 24.12
C PRO A 443 -11.30 8.13 25.59
N ALA A 444 -12.23 8.43 26.48
CA ALA A 444 -11.98 8.46 27.92
C ALA A 444 -11.57 7.09 28.49
N LEU A 445 -11.92 5.99 27.82
CA LEU A 445 -11.50 4.63 28.19
C LEU A 445 -9.97 4.44 28.10
N LEU A 446 -9.24 5.33 27.45
CA LEU A 446 -7.77 5.32 27.41
C LEU A 446 -7.13 5.86 28.70
N LEU A 447 -7.92 6.39 29.63
CA LEU A 447 -7.45 6.97 30.90
C LEU A 447 -7.44 5.94 32.04
N GLU A 448 -8.00 4.73 31.79
CA GLU A 448 -7.93 3.58 32.70
C GLU A 448 -6.68 2.72 32.37
#